data_c315c6be99c771ff8718c5173b171e7c
#
_entry.id   c315c6be99c771ff8718c5173b171e7c
#
_cell.length_a   1.000
_cell.length_b   1.000
_cell.length_c   1.000
_cell.angle_alpha   90.00
_cell.angle_beta   90.00
_cell.angle_gamma   90.00
#
_symmetry.space_group_name_H-M   'P 1'
#
loop_
_entity.id
_entity.type
_entity.pdbx_description
1 polymer ?
#
loop_
_entity_poly.entity_id
_entity_poly.type
_entity_poly.pdbx_seq_one_letter_code
_entity_poly.pdbx_strand_id
1 'polypeptide(L)'
;MKRRQQWRIGCATALLAAALMGLSGCDPQRIGELEEGVSTEADVRARFGEPENIWDAPNGRVLEYNRQPQGQKNYMITIGADGKMSALRQVLTPENFAKVQPGMMMEDLRKLLGKPAKVTPYALKRETEWEWRWVQPPNSPMVFTATLNDDQRVVRSGSSPDRGAEAN
;
A
#
# COMPACT_ATOMS: atom_id res chain seq x y z
N MET A 1 60.94 -37.79 25.58
CA MET A 1 61.44 -36.73 24.68
C MET A 1 60.30 -36.35 23.69
N LYS A 2 59.87 -35.10 23.89
CA LYS A 2 59.51 -34.11 22.84
C LYS A 2 58.27 -34.43 22.02
N ARG A 3 57.17 -33.73 22.30
CA ARG A 3 56.82 -32.37 21.89
C ARG A 3 56.39 -32.24 20.42
N ARG A 4 55.19 -31.66 20.29
CA ARG A 4 54.65 -30.91 19.17
C ARG A 4 53.73 -31.70 18.27
N GLN A 5 52.45 -31.60 18.59
CA GLN A 5 51.42 -31.33 17.55
C GLN A 5 50.14 -30.85 18.21
N GLN A 6 50.15 -29.59 18.50
CA GLN A 6 48.94 -28.82 18.75
C GLN A 6 49.03 -27.65 17.79
N TRP A 7 48.05 -27.54 16.90
CA TRP A 7 47.56 -26.31 16.27
C TRP A 7 47.13 -26.57 14.83
N ARG A 8 45.91 -26.99 14.67
CA ARG A 8 45.16 -26.85 13.40
C ARG A 8 43.68 -27.13 13.63
N ILE A 9 43.00 -26.42 14.53
CA ILE A 9 41.54 -26.33 14.56
C ILE A 9 41.23 -24.89 14.87
N GLY A 10 40.77 -24.13 13.90
CA GLY A 10 40.32 -22.77 14.16
C GLY A 10 40.33 -21.92 12.89
N CYS A 11 39.52 -22.17 11.89
CA CYS A 11 39.15 -21.22 10.84
C CYS A 11 38.13 -21.85 9.90
N ALA A 12 36.96 -22.19 10.39
CA ALA A 12 35.88 -22.66 9.51
C ALA A 12 34.45 -22.32 9.99
N THR A 13 34.27 -21.29 10.81
CA THR A 13 32.92 -20.91 11.30
C THR A 13 32.59 -19.41 11.20
N ALA A 14 33.15 -18.72 10.22
CA ALA A 14 32.92 -17.27 10.05
C ALA A 14 32.38 -16.85 8.68
N LEU A 15 31.67 -17.71 7.95
CA LEU A 15 31.19 -17.40 6.59
C LEU A 15 29.69 -17.69 6.34
N LEU A 16 28.86 -17.73 7.36
CA LEU A 16 27.41 -17.99 7.15
C LEU A 16 26.48 -16.95 7.80
N ALA A 17 26.94 -15.73 8.07
CA ALA A 17 26.13 -14.70 8.72
C ALA A 17 25.95 -13.41 7.88
N ALA A 18 26.17 -13.44 6.56
CA ALA A 18 26.13 -12.23 5.72
C ALA A 18 25.08 -12.24 4.61
N ALA A 19 23.98 -12.98 4.74
CA ALA A 19 22.99 -13.10 3.66
C ALA A 19 21.56 -12.63 4.01
N LEU A 20 21.39 -11.78 5.04
CA LEU A 20 20.06 -11.30 5.45
C LEU A 20 19.99 -9.78 5.65
N MET A 21 20.80 -9.01 4.93
CA MET A 21 20.65 -7.55 4.91
C MET A 21 20.38 -7.10 3.47
N GLY A 22 19.18 -6.65 3.24
CA GLY A 22 18.91 -5.77 2.13
C GLY A 22 17.76 -6.11 1.23
N LEU A 23 16.57 -5.79 1.64
CA LEU A 23 15.47 -5.50 0.72
C LEU A 23 14.57 -4.39 1.28
N SER A 24 15.18 -3.34 1.82
CA SER A 24 14.50 -2.05 1.99
C SER A 24 14.80 -1.19 0.77
N GLY A 25 14.42 -1.67 -0.41
CA GLY A 25 14.51 -0.87 -1.63
C GLY A 25 13.39 0.17 -1.64
N CYS A 26 13.76 1.45 -1.74
CA CYS A 26 12.83 2.56 -1.82
C CYS A 26 11.79 2.37 -2.92
N ASP A 27 10.50 2.39 -2.57
CA ASP A 27 9.33 2.27 -3.45
C ASP A 27 9.42 3.11 -4.76
N PRO A 28 9.94 4.37 -4.76
CA PRO A 28 9.99 5.20 -5.97
C PRO A 28 10.87 4.65 -7.12
N GLN A 29 12.01 4.04 -6.80
CA GLN A 29 12.89 3.48 -7.83
C GLN A 29 12.32 2.24 -8.49
N ARG A 30 11.65 1.37 -7.71
CA ARG A 30 11.01 0.15 -8.23
C ARG A 30 9.81 0.46 -9.12
N ILE A 31 9.06 1.51 -8.80
CA ILE A 31 7.91 1.97 -9.60
C ILE A 31 8.37 2.53 -10.94
N GLY A 32 9.47 3.29 -10.97
CA GLY A 32 10.02 3.89 -12.20
C GLY A 32 10.53 2.89 -13.24
N GLU A 33 10.66 1.61 -12.88
CA GLU A 33 11.08 0.55 -13.81
C GLU A 33 9.87 -0.15 -14.49
N LEU A 34 8.65 0.17 -14.09
CA LEU A 34 7.42 -0.36 -14.71
C LEU A 34 6.91 0.62 -15.78
N GLU A 35 6.61 0.08 -16.97
CA GLU A 35 6.15 0.84 -18.12
C GLU A 35 4.77 0.36 -18.56
N GLU A 36 3.80 1.32 -18.65
CA GLU A 36 2.43 1.05 -19.13
C GLU A 36 2.45 0.53 -20.57
N GLY A 37 1.71 -0.52 -20.85
CA GLY A 37 1.66 -1.20 -22.13
C GLY A 37 2.80 -2.19 -22.42
N VAL A 38 3.84 -2.21 -21.59
CA VAL A 38 5.04 -3.08 -21.75
C VAL A 38 5.14 -4.09 -20.61
N SER A 39 5.19 -3.63 -19.37
CA SER A 39 5.36 -4.48 -18.19
C SER A 39 4.19 -5.45 -18.02
N THR A 40 4.49 -6.70 -17.68
CA THR A 40 3.50 -7.75 -17.43
C THR A 40 3.02 -7.73 -15.98
N GLU A 41 1.95 -8.48 -15.69
CA GLU A 41 1.54 -8.70 -14.30
C GLU A 41 2.65 -9.36 -13.47
N ALA A 42 3.45 -10.24 -14.06
CA ALA A 42 4.57 -10.88 -13.37
C ALA A 42 5.63 -9.84 -12.96
N ASP A 43 5.90 -8.84 -13.81
CA ASP A 43 6.81 -7.74 -13.48
C ASP A 43 6.24 -6.88 -12.34
N VAL A 44 4.93 -6.60 -12.36
CA VAL A 44 4.26 -5.88 -11.28
C VAL A 44 4.39 -6.64 -9.95
N ARG A 45 4.09 -7.95 -9.93
CA ARG A 45 4.21 -8.78 -8.74
C ARG A 45 5.65 -8.90 -8.24
N ALA A 46 6.63 -8.97 -9.14
CA ALA A 46 8.05 -8.97 -8.77
C ALA A 46 8.48 -7.67 -8.06
N ARG A 47 7.83 -6.53 -8.35
CA ARG A 47 8.14 -5.21 -7.77
C ARG A 47 7.32 -4.89 -6.53
N PHE A 48 6.03 -5.17 -6.55
CA PHE A 48 5.07 -4.81 -5.50
C PHE A 48 4.78 -5.95 -4.52
N GLY A 49 5.13 -7.19 -4.87
CA GLY A 49 4.70 -8.40 -4.16
C GLY A 49 3.31 -8.86 -4.59
N GLU A 50 2.69 -9.70 -3.77
CA GLU A 50 1.30 -10.11 -4.01
C GLU A 50 0.34 -8.96 -3.71
N PRO A 51 -0.70 -8.75 -4.55
CA PRO A 51 -1.73 -7.76 -4.28
C PRO A 51 -2.56 -8.16 -3.07
N GLU A 52 -3.04 -7.19 -2.30
CA GLU A 52 -3.94 -7.46 -1.17
C GLU A 52 -5.34 -7.85 -1.64
N ASN A 53 -5.76 -7.34 -2.79
CA ASN A 53 -7.01 -7.72 -3.44
C ASN A 53 -6.90 -7.61 -4.96
N ILE A 54 -7.79 -8.32 -5.67
CA ILE A 54 -7.92 -8.27 -7.12
C ILE A 54 -9.39 -7.98 -7.44
N TRP A 55 -9.63 -6.91 -8.18
CA TRP A 55 -10.95 -6.51 -8.63
C TRP A 55 -11.12 -6.83 -10.12
N ASP A 56 -12.25 -7.38 -10.49
CA ASP A 56 -12.60 -7.53 -11.90
C ASP A 56 -12.85 -6.17 -12.55
N ALA A 57 -12.40 -6.01 -13.79
CA ALA A 57 -12.61 -4.83 -14.61
C ALA A 57 -13.07 -5.26 -16.01
N PRO A 58 -13.81 -4.41 -16.77
CA PRO A 58 -14.38 -4.77 -18.08
C PRO A 58 -13.38 -5.35 -19.07
N ASN A 59 -12.12 -4.90 -19.04
CA ASN A 59 -11.07 -5.30 -19.96
C ASN A 59 -9.83 -5.85 -19.22
N GLY A 60 -10.05 -6.63 -18.14
CA GLY A 60 -8.94 -7.19 -17.37
C GLY A 60 -9.21 -7.20 -15.87
N ARG A 61 -8.24 -6.81 -15.07
CA ARG A 61 -8.34 -6.78 -13.61
C ARG A 61 -7.54 -5.63 -13.00
N VAL A 62 -7.89 -5.23 -11.78
CA VAL A 62 -7.17 -4.22 -11.01
C VAL A 62 -6.57 -4.88 -9.78
N LEU A 63 -5.26 -4.77 -9.64
CA LEU A 63 -4.50 -5.24 -8.48
C LEU A 63 -4.42 -4.12 -7.45
N GLU A 64 -4.87 -4.40 -6.21
CA GLU A 64 -4.84 -3.47 -5.09
C GLU A 64 -3.58 -3.68 -4.26
N TYR A 65 -2.78 -2.61 -4.08
CA TYR A 65 -1.59 -2.60 -3.24
C TYR A 65 -1.68 -1.48 -2.21
N ASN A 66 -1.82 -1.86 -0.95
CA ASN A 66 -1.91 -0.91 0.15
C ASN A 66 -0.55 -0.76 0.85
N ARG A 67 -0.21 0.47 1.22
CA ARG A 67 0.93 0.78 2.08
C ARG A 67 0.51 1.29 3.46
N GLN A 68 -0.80 1.30 3.72
CA GLN A 68 -1.37 1.64 5.02
C GLN A 68 -1.17 0.50 6.04
N PRO A 69 -1.05 0.80 7.33
CA PRO A 69 -1.00 2.12 7.96
C PRO A 69 0.40 2.75 8.01
N GLN A 70 1.49 1.99 7.65
CA GLN A 70 2.87 2.46 7.77
C GLN A 70 3.24 3.49 6.71
N GLY A 71 2.66 3.36 5.51
CA GLY A 71 2.84 4.29 4.41
C GLY A 71 1.65 5.24 4.24
N GLN A 72 1.77 6.12 3.26
CA GLN A 72 0.79 7.18 2.95
C GLN A 72 0.32 7.10 1.49
N LYS A 73 0.43 5.91 0.88
CA LYS A 73 0.08 5.67 -0.51
C LYS A 73 -0.66 4.35 -0.66
N ASN A 74 -1.64 4.30 -1.53
CA ASN A 74 -2.24 3.08 -2.05
C ASN A 74 -2.16 3.10 -3.56
N TYR A 75 -1.98 1.93 -4.17
CA TYR A 75 -1.87 1.81 -5.62
C TYR A 75 -2.95 0.89 -6.16
N MET A 76 -3.56 1.31 -7.26
CA MET A 76 -4.40 0.49 -8.11
C MET A 76 -3.67 0.31 -9.44
N ILE A 77 -3.35 -0.95 -9.77
CA ILE A 77 -2.60 -1.30 -10.97
C ILE A 77 -3.51 -2.12 -11.88
N THR A 78 -3.82 -1.58 -13.05
CA THR A 78 -4.70 -2.25 -14.01
C THR A 78 -3.88 -3.15 -14.93
N ILE A 79 -4.29 -4.41 -15.03
CA ILE A 79 -3.76 -5.40 -15.97
C ILE A 79 -4.82 -5.62 -17.04
N GLY A 80 -4.46 -5.36 -18.28
CA GLY A 80 -5.32 -5.58 -19.44
C GLY A 80 -5.56 -7.06 -19.74
N ALA A 81 -6.48 -7.34 -20.65
CA ALA A 81 -6.79 -8.70 -21.11
C ALA A 81 -5.58 -9.40 -21.78
N ASP A 82 -4.62 -8.62 -22.25
CA ASP A 82 -3.34 -9.11 -22.83
C ASP A 82 -2.29 -9.45 -21.74
N GLY A 83 -2.63 -9.32 -20.45
CA GLY A 83 -1.74 -9.59 -19.33
C GLY A 83 -0.72 -8.50 -19.04
N LYS A 84 -0.80 -7.34 -19.73
CA LYS A 84 0.10 -6.22 -19.53
C LYS A 84 -0.49 -5.17 -18.62
N MET A 85 0.37 -4.45 -17.90
CA MET A 85 -0.01 -3.30 -17.10
C MET A 85 -0.45 -2.15 -18.00
N SER A 86 -1.73 -1.79 -17.96
CA SER A 86 -2.29 -0.67 -18.72
C SER A 86 -2.34 0.64 -17.91
N ALA A 87 -2.31 0.56 -16.59
CA ALA A 87 -2.26 1.74 -15.72
C ALA A 87 -1.66 1.41 -14.35
N LEU A 88 -0.83 2.33 -13.83
CA LEU A 88 -0.37 2.35 -12.45
C LEU A 88 -0.78 3.68 -11.82
N ARG A 89 -1.64 3.65 -10.81
CA ARG A 89 -2.19 4.86 -10.18
C ARG A 89 -2.04 4.83 -8.67
N GLN A 90 -1.39 5.85 -8.12
CA GLN A 90 -1.49 6.19 -6.70
C GLN A 90 -2.86 6.85 -6.49
N VAL A 91 -3.66 6.32 -5.54
CA VAL A 91 -5.08 6.68 -5.46
C VAL A 91 -5.44 7.62 -4.30
N LEU A 92 -4.55 7.85 -3.34
CA LEU A 92 -4.79 8.78 -2.24
C LEU A 92 -4.43 10.20 -2.67
N THR A 93 -5.30 10.82 -3.45
CA THR A 93 -5.12 12.14 -4.04
C THR A 93 -6.36 13.02 -3.85
N PRO A 94 -6.20 14.37 -3.82
CA PRO A 94 -7.33 15.28 -3.71
C PRO A 94 -8.41 15.04 -4.77
N GLU A 95 -8.00 14.69 -6.01
CA GLU A 95 -8.90 14.43 -7.12
C GLU A 95 -9.79 13.19 -6.87
N ASN A 96 -9.25 12.15 -6.25
CA ASN A 96 -10.02 10.97 -5.88
C ASN A 96 -10.86 11.21 -4.63
N PHE A 97 -10.36 11.97 -3.66
CA PHE A 97 -11.15 12.34 -2.48
C PHE A 97 -12.38 13.16 -2.86
N ALA A 98 -12.27 14.05 -3.86
CA ALA A 98 -13.40 14.83 -4.36
C ALA A 98 -14.50 13.98 -5.01
N LYS A 99 -14.20 12.74 -5.44
CA LYS A 99 -15.18 11.79 -5.98
C LYS A 99 -15.99 11.09 -4.89
N VAL A 100 -15.55 11.15 -3.63
CA VAL A 100 -16.26 10.52 -2.50
C VAL A 100 -17.45 11.39 -2.15
N GLN A 101 -18.66 10.87 -2.41
CA GLN A 101 -19.90 11.59 -2.22
C GLN A 101 -20.83 10.85 -1.24
N PRO A 102 -21.70 11.56 -0.49
CA PRO A 102 -22.74 10.94 0.30
C PRO A 102 -23.58 9.96 -0.56
N GLY A 103 -23.86 8.77 -0.01
CA GLY A 103 -24.56 7.69 -0.70
C GLY A 103 -23.65 6.68 -1.40
N MET A 104 -22.35 6.99 -1.62
CA MET A 104 -21.38 6.05 -2.19
C MET A 104 -21.31 4.78 -1.35
N MET A 105 -21.32 3.61 -1.99
CA MET A 105 -21.19 2.33 -1.29
C MET A 105 -19.76 2.11 -0.78
N MET A 106 -19.64 1.42 0.34
CA MET A 106 -18.34 1.04 0.94
C MET A 106 -17.43 0.31 -0.07
N GLU A 107 -17.98 -0.56 -0.91
CA GLU A 107 -17.22 -1.28 -1.93
C GLU A 107 -16.65 -0.34 -2.99
N ASP A 108 -17.45 0.63 -3.46
CA ASP A 108 -16.99 1.63 -4.44
C ASP A 108 -15.92 2.55 -3.84
N LEU A 109 -16.10 2.93 -2.56
CA LEU A 109 -15.11 3.69 -1.82
C LEU A 109 -13.78 2.92 -1.72
N ARG A 110 -13.83 1.62 -1.45
CA ARG A 110 -12.65 0.77 -1.40
C ARG A 110 -11.99 0.58 -2.77
N LYS A 111 -12.78 0.41 -3.83
CA LYS A 111 -12.25 0.35 -5.21
C LYS A 111 -11.58 1.66 -5.62
N LEU A 112 -12.06 2.79 -5.09
CA LEU A 112 -11.52 4.12 -5.38
C LEU A 112 -10.22 4.41 -4.61
N LEU A 113 -10.16 4.11 -3.32
CA LEU A 113 -9.09 4.54 -2.41
C LEU A 113 -8.21 3.40 -1.87
N GLY A 114 -8.63 2.15 -2.04
CA GLY A 114 -7.99 1.00 -1.42
C GLY A 114 -8.37 0.85 0.07
N LYS A 115 -7.73 -0.10 0.73
CA LYS A 115 -7.95 -0.39 2.15
C LYS A 115 -7.56 0.81 3.02
N PRO A 116 -8.41 1.18 4.01
CA PRO A 116 -8.07 2.23 4.96
C PRO A 116 -6.95 1.82 5.93
N ALA A 117 -6.25 2.82 6.45
CA ALA A 117 -5.28 2.66 7.53
C ALA A 117 -5.95 2.23 8.84
N LYS A 118 -7.16 2.77 9.09
CA LYS A 118 -7.89 2.53 10.32
C LYS A 118 -9.40 2.50 10.06
N VAL A 119 -10.07 1.62 10.80
CA VAL A 119 -11.53 1.51 10.82
C VAL A 119 -11.99 1.62 12.28
N THR A 120 -12.83 2.61 12.56
CA THR A 120 -13.33 2.86 13.92
C THR A 120 -14.86 2.79 13.94
N PRO A 121 -15.46 1.78 14.59
CA PRO A 121 -16.91 1.72 14.77
C PRO A 121 -17.37 2.64 15.91
N TYR A 122 -18.44 3.37 15.70
CA TYR A 122 -19.14 4.21 16.69
C TYR A 122 -20.55 3.67 16.92
N ALA A 123 -20.67 2.65 17.76
CA ALA A 123 -21.90 1.88 17.97
C ALA A 123 -23.12 2.76 18.34
N LEU A 124 -22.94 3.77 19.23
CA LEU A 124 -24.03 4.66 19.64
C LEU A 124 -24.55 5.55 18.50
N LYS A 125 -23.70 5.87 17.52
CA LYS A 125 -24.06 6.67 16.34
C LYS A 125 -24.52 5.81 15.17
N ARG A 126 -24.31 4.49 15.26
CA ARG A 126 -24.51 3.56 14.16
C ARG A 126 -23.72 3.96 12.91
N GLU A 127 -22.47 4.36 13.13
CA GLU A 127 -21.55 4.83 12.12
C GLU A 127 -20.21 4.08 12.21
N THR A 128 -19.52 3.97 11.09
CA THR A 128 -18.14 3.48 11.02
C THR A 128 -17.29 4.49 10.29
N GLU A 129 -16.17 4.83 10.86
CA GLU A 129 -15.22 5.78 10.29
C GLU A 129 -14.04 5.05 9.67
N TRP A 130 -13.74 5.36 8.41
CA TRP A 130 -12.61 4.86 7.65
C TRP A 130 -11.63 5.98 7.43
N GLU A 131 -10.35 5.75 7.75
CA GLU A 131 -9.29 6.74 7.68
C GLU A 131 -8.18 6.27 6.74
N TRP A 132 -7.69 7.20 5.89
CA TRP A 132 -6.51 7.01 5.04
C TRP A 132 -5.49 8.09 5.32
N ARG A 133 -4.27 7.69 5.63
CA ARG A 133 -3.14 8.61 5.77
C ARG A 133 -2.59 8.94 4.39
N TRP A 134 -2.36 10.21 4.12
CA TRP A 134 -1.85 10.68 2.83
C TRP A 134 -0.98 11.92 3.01
N VAL A 135 -0.28 12.34 1.94
CA VAL A 135 0.56 13.54 1.95
C VAL A 135 -0.02 14.56 0.99
N GLN A 136 -0.38 15.70 1.52
CA GLN A 136 -0.73 16.87 0.71
C GLN A 136 0.56 17.56 0.27
N PRO A 137 0.71 17.85 -1.03
CA PRO A 137 1.86 18.60 -1.51
C PRO A 137 2.01 19.97 -0.82
N PRO A 138 3.26 20.45 -0.50
CA PRO A 138 4.51 19.77 -0.86
C PRO A 138 4.90 18.62 0.07
N ASN A 139 4.51 18.60 1.34
CA ASN A 139 4.86 17.53 2.30
C ASN A 139 4.06 17.63 3.61
N SER A 140 2.77 17.87 3.56
CA SER A 140 1.92 17.98 4.76
C SER A 140 1.23 16.65 5.03
N PRO A 141 1.51 15.98 6.19
CA PRO A 141 0.81 14.76 6.58
C PRO A 141 -0.67 15.05 6.85
N MET A 142 -1.55 14.28 6.23
CA MET A 142 -3.00 14.44 6.30
C MET A 142 -3.69 13.10 6.54
N VAL A 143 -4.90 13.16 7.05
CA VAL A 143 -5.85 12.04 7.10
C VAL A 143 -7.08 12.40 6.29
N PHE A 144 -7.46 11.57 5.34
CA PHE A 144 -8.77 11.60 4.71
C PHE A 144 -9.69 10.64 5.47
N THR A 145 -10.86 11.11 5.86
CA THR A 145 -11.84 10.34 6.63
C THR A 145 -13.14 10.23 5.85
N ALA A 146 -13.70 9.03 5.76
CA ALA A 146 -15.06 8.79 5.29
C ALA A 146 -15.86 8.11 6.40
N THR A 147 -17.03 8.65 6.72
CA THR A 147 -17.95 8.06 7.69
C THR A 147 -19.07 7.35 6.94
N LEU A 148 -19.31 6.08 7.30
CA LEU A 148 -20.34 5.23 6.72
C LEU A 148 -21.43 4.97 7.76
N ASN A 149 -22.70 4.85 7.30
CA ASN A 149 -23.82 4.40 8.12
C ASN A 149 -23.93 2.86 8.15
N ASP A 150 -24.95 2.34 8.84
CA ASP A 150 -25.22 0.89 8.93
C ASP A 150 -25.51 0.24 7.55
N ASP A 151 -26.01 1.00 6.57
CA ASP A 151 -26.23 0.53 5.20
C ASP A 151 -24.94 0.51 4.36
N GLN A 152 -23.78 0.73 5.01
CA GLN A 152 -22.46 0.78 4.37
C GLN A 152 -22.37 1.88 3.30
N ARG A 153 -23.06 3.00 3.51
CA ARG A 153 -23.01 4.17 2.62
C ARG A 153 -22.30 5.33 3.28
N VAL A 154 -21.49 6.01 2.52
CA VAL A 154 -20.85 7.26 2.96
C VAL A 154 -21.92 8.28 3.32
N VAL A 155 -21.81 8.87 4.50
CA VAL A 155 -22.68 9.98 4.95
C VAL A 155 -21.94 11.31 4.93
N ARG A 156 -20.62 11.28 5.15
CA ARG A 156 -19.74 12.46 5.08
C ARG A 156 -18.30 12.04 4.87
N SER A 157 -17.50 12.94 4.32
CA SER A 157 -16.06 12.76 4.18
C SER A 157 -15.32 14.10 4.28
N GLY A 158 -14.01 14.04 4.55
CA GLY A 158 -13.16 15.24 4.63
C GLY A 158 -11.71 14.92 4.94
N SER A 159 -10.83 15.91 4.75
CA SER A 159 -9.42 15.81 5.09
C SER A 159 -9.09 16.71 6.26
N SER A 160 -8.18 16.26 7.13
CA SER A 160 -7.63 17.03 8.25
C SER A 160 -6.15 16.75 8.45
N PRO A 161 -5.38 17.62 9.11
CA PRO A 161 -3.99 17.34 9.47
C PRO A 161 -3.85 16.04 10.28
N ASP A 162 -2.81 15.24 9.97
CA ASP A 162 -2.49 14.04 10.75
C ASP A 162 -1.74 14.40 12.03
N ARG A 163 -2.49 14.60 13.12
CA ARG A 163 -1.94 14.95 14.43
C ARG A 163 -1.07 13.84 15.05
N GLY A 164 -1.19 12.61 14.58
CA GLY A 164 -0.35 11.50 15.02
C GLY A 164 1.04 11.51 14.40
N ALA A 165 1.23 12.20 13.27
CA ALA A 165 2.54 12.35 12.62
C ALA A 165 3.42 13.43 13.27
N GLU A 166 2.82 14.34 14.05
CA GLU A 166 3.54 15.42 14.74
C GLU A 166 4.06 15.02 16.13
N ALA A 167 3.71 13.80 16.60
CA ALA A 167 4.03 13.34 17.95
C ALA A 167 5.25 12.39 18.03
N ASN A 168 6.01 12.19 16.91
CA ASN A 168 7.19 11.33 16.87
C ASN A 168 8.43 12.09 16.43
#